data_4aacf06dcff88f3778211d27b4cfc44e
#
_entry.id   4aacf06dcff88f3778211d27b4cfc44e
#
_cell.length_a   1.000
_cell.length_b   1.000
_cell.length_c   1.000
_cell.angle_alpha   90.00
_cell.angle_beta   90.00
_cell.angle_gamma   90.00
#
_symmetry.space_group_name_H-M   'P 1'
#
loop_
_entity.id
_entity.type
_entity.pdbx_description
1 polymer ?
#
loop_
_entity_poly.entity_id
_entity_poly.type
_entity_poly.pdbx_seq_one_letter_code
_entity_poly.pdbx_strand_id
1 'polypeptide(L)'
;MKKYIIELIGTFFLVLIIGLTENPIAIGLGLAVLVYMGAHISGAHYNPVVTLAMYINDQIDLKESCKYIASQLTGSVVAVYTMIELGQDSFSVVSKTTEIQSFFVAEILFTFLLVFVILNVALNKSLKGNQFYGLAIGLTVTAGAFSVGDISGAVFNPAVSFGPSLLSFIDPQVVGSNISSSDFFVYFLITGIIGSVLASFLYKKVFK
;
A
#
# COMPACT_ATOMS: atom_id res chain seq x y z
N MET A 1 -2.16 21.42 -3.56
CA MET A 1 -1.47 20.88 -4.75
C MET A 1 -0.22 20.07 -4.38
N LYS A 2 0.75 20.63 -3.63
CA LYS A 2 2.00 19.94 -3.25
C LYS A 2 1.78 18.52 -2.69
N LYS A 3 0.84 18.32 -1.78
CA LYS A 3 0.56 17.02 -1.15
C LYS A 3 0.08 15.95 -2.13
N TYR A 4 -0.73 16.30 -3.13
CA TYR A 4 -1.16 15.33 -4.15
C TYR A 4 -0.02 14.88 -5.06
N ILE A 5 0.90 15.81 -5.38
CA ILE A 5 2.11 15.48 -6.13
C ILE A 5 3.00 14.52 -5.32
N ILE A 6 3.15 14.73 -4.02
CA ILE A 6 3.92 13.84 -3.15
C ILE A 6 3.27 12.47 -3.01
N GLU A 7 1.94 12.39 -2.89
CA GLU A 7 1.23 11.11 -2.89
C GLU A 7 1.42 10.34 -4.21
N LEU A 8 1.35 11.05 -5.35
CA LEU A 8 1.62 10.46 -6.65
C LEU A 8 3.07 9.94 -6.75
N ILE A 9 4.05 10.79 -6.45
CA ILE A 9 5.48 10.44 -6.54
C ILE A 9 5.82 9.29 -5.57
N GLY A 10 5.36 9.37 -4.33
CA GLY A 10 5.61 8.33 -3.34
C GLY A 10 5.01 6.99 -3.71
N THR A 11 3.76 6.97 -4.19
CA THR A 11 3.13 5.74 -4.67
C THR A 11 3.80 5.22 -5.94
N PHE A 12 4.16 6.10 -6.87
CA PHE A 12 4.90 5.74 -8.07
C PHE A 12 6.20 4.99 -7.72
N PHE A 13 7.07 5.57 -6.88
CA PHE A 13 8.32 4.92 -6.51
C PHE A 13 8.10 3.66 -5.65
N LEU A 14 7.08 3.64 -4.78
CA LEU A 14 6.76 2.44 -4.01
C LEU A 14 6.41 1.26 -4.93
N VAL A 15 5.49 1.48 -5.87
CA VAL A 15 5.07 0.43 -6.83
C VAL A 15 6.23 0.04 -7.75
N LEU A 16 7.02 1.01 -8.19
CA LEU A 16 8.19 0.76 -9.04
C LEU A 16 9.25 -0.10 -8.31
N ILE A 17 9.56 0.22 -7.04
CA ILE A 17 10.49 -0.57 -6.21
C ILE A 17 9.96 -2.00 -6.06
N ILE A 18 8.67 -2.17 -5.74
CA ILE A 18 8.07 -3.51 -5.59
C ILE A 18 8.24 -4.31 -6.88
N GLY A 19 7.91 -3.73 -8.03
CA GLY A 19 7.95 -4.42 -9.31
C GLY A 19 9.37 -4.74 -9.82
N LEU A 20 10.36 -3.93 -9.45
CA LEU A 20 11.73 -4.13 -9.91
C LEU A 20 12.57 -5.05 -9.03
N THR A 21 12.20 -5.27 -7.76
CA THR A 21 13.11 -5.99 -6.86
C THR A 21 12.51 -7.24 -6.21
N GLU A 22 11.23 -7.30 -5.97
CA GLU A 22 10.56 -8.36 -5.18
C GLU A 22 11.22 -8.68 -3.81
N ASN A 23 12.27 -7.94 -3.44
CA ASN A 23 13.03 -8.16 -2.20
C ASN A 23 12.35 -7.44 -1.01
N PRO A 24 11.87 -8.18 0.02
CA PRO A 24 11.16 -7.59 1.14
C PRO A 24 11.94 -6.51 1.90
N ILE A 25 13.26 -6.62 2.00
CA ILE A 25 14.10 -5.63 2.67
C ILE A 25 14.16 -4.34 1.84
N ALA A 26 14.39 -4.46 0.53
CA ALA A 26 14.44 -3.30 -0.36
C ALA A 26 13.09 -2.58 -0.41
N ILE A 27 11.98 -3.32 -0.46
CA ILE A 27 10.62 -2.77 -0.45
C ILE A 27 10.37 -1.99 0.86
N GLY A 28 10.64 -2.60 2.01
CA GLY A 28 10.38 -1.95 3.30
C GLY A 28 11.29 -0.75 3.55
N LEU A 29 12.58 -0.84 3.23
CA LEU A 29 13.50 0.30 3.34
C LEU A 29 13.14 1.40 2.34
N GLY A 30 12.73 1.04 1.13
CA GLY A 30 12.21 1.98 0.13
C GLY A 30 10.99 2.74 0.68
N LEU A 31 10.02 2.04 1.24
CA LEU A 31 8.87 2.68 1.89
C LEU A 31 9.30 3.60 3.04
N ALA A 32 10.24 3.17 3.89
CA ALA A 32 10.74 4.01 4.99
C ALA A 32 11.31 5.34 4.48
N VAL A 33 12.14 5.29 3.43
CA VAL A 33 12.73 6.49 2.80
C VAL A 33 11.66 7.37 2.18
N LEU A 34 10.68 6.81 1.48
CA LEU A 34 9.56 7.55 0.90
C LEU A 34 8.70 8.22 1.98
N VAL A 35 8.47 7.55 3.12
CA VAL A 35 7.77 8.13 4.26
C VAL A 35 8.56 9.32 4.83
N TYR A 36 9.86 9.21 5.02
CA TYR A 36 10.68 10.35 5.45
C TYR A 36 10.67 11.50 4.43
N MET A 37 10.68 11.20 3.13
CA MET A 37 10.61 12.19 2.06
C MET A 37 9.31 13.00 2.08
N GLY A 38 8.17 12.34 2.35
CA GLY A 38 6.86 12.96 2.10
C GLY A 38 6.02 13.29 3.32
N ALA A 39 6.31 12.72 4.51
CA ALA A 39 5.45 12.83 5.68
C ALA A 39 5.19 14.29 6.11
N HIS A 40 6.17 15.15 6.03
CA HIS A 40 6.06 16.57 6.38
C HIS A 40 5.26 17.41 5.36
N ILE A 41 4.90 16.84 4.19
CA ILE A 41 4.15 17.53 3.12
C ILE A 41 2.72 16.97 3.00
N SER A 42 2.58 15.65 2.91
CA SER A 42 1.29 14.98 2.67
C SER A 42 0.84 14.07 3.81
N GLY A 43 1.73 13.74 4.74
CA GLY A 43 1.52 12.64 5.68
C GLY A 43 2.03 11.30 5.13
N ALA A 44 2.46 11.24 3.86
CA ALA A 44 3.02 10.06 3.19
C ALA A 44 2.12 8.82 3.32
N HIS A 45 0.89 8.91 2.88
CA HIS A 45 -0.03 7.77 2.93
C HIS A 45 0.35 6.70 1.90
N TYR A 46 0.55 7.07 0.62
CA TYR A 46 0.93 6.21 -0.50
C TYR A 46 0.09 4.93 -0.65
N ASN A 47 -1.07 4.91 -0.01
CA ASN A 47 -1.92 3.74 0.13
C ASN A 47 -3.37 4.17 0.38
N PRO A 48 -4.35 3.72 -0.44
CA PRO A 48 -5.76 4.05 -0.26
C PRO A 48 -6.32 3.66 1.12
N VAL A 49 -5.90 2.51 1.68
CA VAL A 49 -6.42 2.06 2.98
C VAL A 49 -5.78 2.78 4.16
N VAL A 50 -4.58 3.31 4.01
CA VAL A 50 -3.99 4.26 4.96
C VAL A 50 -4.74 5.59 4.92
N THR A 51 -5.06 6.06 3.71
CA THR A 51 -5.90 7.27 3.53
C THR A 51 -7.27 7.10 4.17
N LEU A 52 -7.89 5.92 4.02
CA LEU A 52 -9.13 5.56 4.71
C LEU A 52 -8.97 5.61 6.24
N ALA A 53 -7.90 5.04 6.78
CA ALA A 53 -7.64 5.08 8.22
C ALA A 53 -7.50 6.51 8.74
N MET A 54 -6.82 7.38 8.01
CA MET A 54 -6.67 8.80 8.37
C MET A 54 -8.01 9.54 8.33
N TYR A 55 -8.87 9.24 7.35
CA TYR A 55 -10.24 9.74 7.30
C TYR A 55 -11.07 9.26 8.51
N ILE A 56 -11.06 7.97 8.81
CA ILE A 56 -11.77 7.40 9.95
C ILE A 56 -11.31 8.03 11.28
N ASN A 57 -10.02 8.38 11.37
CA ASN A 57 -9.43 9.01 12.57
C ASN A 57 -9.47 10.55 12.55
N ASP A 58 -10.27 11.15 11.68
CA ASP A 58 -10.54 12.60 11.63
C ASP A 58 -9.31 13.46 11.28
N GLN A 59 -8.32 12.89 10.55
CA GLN A 59 -7.10 13.61 10.14
C GLN A 59 -7.25 14.33 8.80
N ILE A 60 -8.14 13.84 7.93
CA ILE A 60 -8.46 14.44 6.63
C ILE A 60 -9.95 14.30 6.35
N ASP A 61 -10.51 15.18 5.54
CA ASP A 61 -11.90 15.10 5.09
C ASP A 61 -12.07 14.15 3.89
N LEU A 62 -13.32 13.82 3.55
CA LEU A 62 -13.65 12.92 2.44
C LEU A 62 -13.15 13.44 1.10
N LYS A 63 -13.29 14.75 0.84
CA LYS A 63 -12.87 15.38 -0.43
C LYS A 63 -11.36 15.30 -0.61
N GLU A 64 -10.63 15.49 0.46
CA GLU A 64 -9.18 15.36 0.48
C GLU A 64 -8.76 13.89 0.29
N SER A 65 -9.43 12.96 0.96
CA SER A 65 -9.21 11.52 0.82
C SER A 65 -9.37 11.06 -0.62
N CYS A 66 -10.42 11.49 -1.31
CA CYS A 66 -10.63 11.17 -2.73
C CYS A 66 -9.48 11.66 -3.62
N LYS A 67 -8.94 12.86 -3.36
CA LYS A 67 -7.82 13.40 -4.14
C LYS A 67 -6.51 12.65 -3.88
N TYR A 68 -6.27 12.24 -2.62
CA TYR A 68 -5.14 11.39 -2.26
C TYR A 68 -5.21 10.06 -3.00
N ILE A 69 -6.34 9.37 -2.91
CA ILE A 69 -6.56 8.09 -3.58
C ILE A 69 -6.37 8.22 -5.10
N ALA A 70 -6.93 9.25 -5.72
CA ALA A 70 -6.75 9.49 -7.14
C ALA A 70 -5.25 9.68 -7.51
N SER A 71 -4.50 10.44 -6.71
CA SER A 71 -3.05 10.65 -6.90
C SER A 71 -2.27 9.34 -6.76
N GLN A 72 -2.61 8.52 -5.75
CA GLN A 72 -2.00 7.22 -5.49
C GLN A 72 -2.24 6.23 -6.65
N LEU A 73 -3.48 6.13 -7.11
CA LEU A 73 -3.84 5.26 -8.24
C LEU A 73 -3.15 5.70 -9.53
N THR A 74 -3.06 7.02 -9.77
CA THR A 74 -2.32 7.56 -10.92
C THR A 74 -0.83 7.21 -10.81
N GLY A 75 -0.21 7.37 -9.63
CA GLY A 75 1.18 6.98 -9.40
C GLY A 75 1.44 5.51 -9.68
N SER A 76 0.52 4.63 -9.29
CA SER A 76 0.60 3.18 -9.57
C SER A 76 0.59 2.89 -11.08
N VAL A 77 -0.32 3.48 -11.83
CA VAL A 77 -0.41 3.27 -13.29
C VAL A 77 0.87 3.74 -13.98
N VAL A 78 1.37 4.93 -13.64
CA VAL A 78 2.61 5.46 -14.22
C VAL A 78 3.81 4.56 -13.88
N ALA A 79 3.85 3.97 -12.67
CA ALA A 79 4.91 3.04 -12.28
C ALA A 79 4.94 1.79 -13.16
N VAL A 80 3.77 1.20 -13.47
CA VAL A 80 3.71 0.00 -14.32
C VAL A 80 4.14 0.31 -15.75
N TYR A 81 3.71 1.43 -16.32
CA TYR A 81 4.22 1.86 -17.63
C TYR A 81 5.74 2.05 -17.62
N THR A 82 6.30 2.63 -16.54
CA THR A 82 7.75 2.79 -16.41
C THR A 82 8.46 1.44 -16.31
N MET A 83 7.88 0.45 -15.61
CA MET A 83 8.45 -0.92 -15.57
C MET A 83 8.55 -1.55 -16.96
N ILE A 84 7.49 -1.40 -17.78
CA ILE A 84 7.47 -1.89 -19.17
C ILE A 84 8.60 -1.23 -19.98
N GLU A 85 8.75 0.09 -19.90
CA GLU A 85 9.83 0.82 -20.60
C GLU A 85 11.23 0.40 -20.11
N LEU A 86 11.35 -0.07 -18.88
CA LEU A 86 12.60 -0.63 -18.33
C LEU A 86 12.83 -2.10 -18.73
N GLY A 87 11.98 -2.68 -19.59
CA GLY A 87 12.08 -4.06 -20.05
C GLY A 87 11.61 -5.10 -19.02
N GLN A 88 10.78 -4.70 -18.07
CA GLN A 88 10.20 -5.64 -17.12
C GLN A 88 8.88 -6.20 -17.68
N ASP A 89 8.96 -7.34 -18.34
CA ASP A 89 7.84 -7.93 -19.08
C ASP A 89 6.80 -8.64 -18.21
N SER A 90 7.05 -8.78 -16.91
CA SER A 90 6.12 -9.43 -15.98
C SER A 90 6.20 -8.83 -14.57
N PHE A 91 5.24 -8.00 -14.24
CA PHE A 91 4.96 -7.64 -12.85
C PHE A 91 3.60 -8.23 -12.48
N SER A 92 3.61 -9.28 -11.70
CA SER A 92 2.39 -9.88 -11.22
C SER A 92 2.31 -9.82 -9.70
N VAL A 93 1.34 -9.10 -9.18
CA VAL A 93 0.94 -9.19 -7.77
C VAL A 93 -0.02 -10.36 -7.66
N VAL A 94 0.51 -11.59 -7.61
CA VAL A 94 -0.30 -12.81 -7.59
C VAL A 94 -0.09 -13.55 -6.29
N SER A 95 -1.18 -13.94 -5.66
CA SER A 95 -1.16 -14.95 -4.61
C SER A 95 -0.60 -16.27 -5.17
N LYS A 96 0.38 -16.84 -4.50
CA LYS A 96 0.91 -18.17 -4.83
C LYS A 96 0.00 -19.31 -4.34
N THR A 97 -0.94 -18.99 -3.43
CA THR A 97 -1.90 -19.97 -2.93
C THR A 97 -3.18 -19.99 -3.77
N THR A 98 -3.72 -21.16 -3.97
CA THR A 98 -5.06 -21.37 -4.55
C THR A 98 -6.16 -21.25 -3.49
N GLU A 99 -5.80 -21.16 -2.21
CA GLU A 99 -6.75 -21.09 -1.11
C GLU A 99 -7.12 -19.64 -0.80
N ILE A 100 -8.28 -19.22 -1.29
CA ILE A 100 -8.79 -17.85 -1.13
C ILE A 100 -8.93 -17.45 0.35
N GLN A 101 -9.23 -18.40 1.25
CA GLN A 101 -9.35 -18.14 2.68
C GLN A 101 -7.99 -17.71 3.28
N SER A 102 -6.91 -18.42 2.96
CA SER A 102 -5.56 -18.10 3.43
C SER A 102 -5.11 -16.73 2.95
N PHE A 103 -5.42 -16.40 1.68
CA PHE A 103 -5.20 -15.08 1.11
C PHE A 103 -5.90 -13.97 1.92
N PHE A 104 -7.22 -14.13 2.17
CA PHE A 104 -8.01 -13.12 2.90
C PHE A 104 -7.47 -12.91 4.32
N VAL A 105 -7.18 -13.99 5.04
CA VAL A 105 -6.66 -13.90 6.40
C VAL A 105 -5.30 -13.18 6.42
N ALA A 106 -4.39 -13.53 5.52
CA ALA A 106 -3.07 -12.91 5.43
C ALA A 106 -3.16 -11.40 5.17
N GLU A 107 -3.90 -11.01 4.12
CA GLU A 107 -4.02 -9.59 3.75
C GLU A 107 -4.75 -8.76 4.83
N ILE A 108 -5.82 -9.30 5.45
CA ILE A 108 -6.53 -8.58 6.53
C ILE A 108 -5.61 -8.37 7.73
N LEU A 109 -4.92 -9.42 8.19
CA LEU A 109 -4.07 -9.35 9.38
C LEU A 109 -2.89 -8.40 9.19
N PHE A 110 -2.21 -8.46 8.06
CA PHE A 110 -1.02 -7.63 7.86
C PHE A 110 -1.36 -6.21 7.41
N THR A 111 -2.49 -5.99 6.73
CA THR A 111 -3.02 -4.63 6.54
C THR A 111 -3.44 -4.02 7.87
N PHE A 112 -4.12 -4.78 8.74
CA PHE A 112 -4.42 -4.34 10.09
C PHE A 112 -3.15 -3.94 10.85
N LEU A 113 -2.12 -4.80 10.84
CA LEU A 113 -0.86 -4.52 11.53
C LEU A 113 -0.20 -3.25 10.99
N LEU A 114 -0.10 -3.12 9.67
CA LEU A 114 0.49 -1.95 9.03
C LEU A 114 -0.23 -0.65 9.42
N VAL A 115 -1.55 -0.64 9.28
CA VAL A 115 -2.36 0.54 9.61
C VAL A 115 -2.30 0.85 11.10
N PHE A 116 -2.33 -0.17 11.96
CA PHE A 116 -2.24 0.04 13.41
C PHE A 116 -0.89 0.61 13.83
N VAL A 117 0.23 0.14 13.23
CA VAL A 117 1.56 0.74 13.44
C VAL A 117 1.58 2.19 12.97
N ILE A 118 1.07 2.49 11.77
CA ILE A 118 1.00 3.86 11.24
C ILE A 118 0.24 4.77 12.19
N LEU A 119 -0.96 4.38 12.63
CA LEU A 119 -1.77 5.18 13.54
C LEU A 119 -1.03 5.45 14.87
N ASN A 120 -0.31 4.44 15.39
CA ASN A 120 0.47 4.62 16.60
C ASN A 120 1.63 5.60 16.41
N VAL A 121 2.49 5.39 15.41
CA VAL A 121 3.69 6.24 15.26
C VAL A 121 3.35 7.65 14.76
N ALA A 122 2.23 7.83 14.06
CA ALA A 122 1.81 9.12 13.50
C ALA A 122 0.87 9.92 14.41
N LEU A 123 -0.06 9.27 15.12
CA LEU A 123 -1.14 9.97 15.83
C LEU A 123 -1.07 9.86 17.36
N ASN A 124 -0.36 8.88 17.91
CA ASN A 124 -0.29 8.69 19.34
C ASN A 124 0.50 9.82 20.00
N LYS A 125 -0.15 10.53 20.92
CA LYS A 125 0.44 11.68 21.62
C LYS A 125 1.71 11.32 22.39
N SER A 126 1.79 10.10 22.91
CA SER A 126 2.98 9.60 23.64
C SER A 126 4.20 9.40 22.74
N LEU A 127 4.01 9.30 21.43
CA LEU A 127 5.07 9.14 20.42
C LEU A 127 5.29 10.41 19.59
N LYS A 128 4.71 11.52 19.99
CA LYS A 128 4.88 12.79 19.27
C LYS A 128 6.35 13.18 19.15
N GLY A 129 6.80 13.45 17.92
CA GLY A 129 8.19 13.85 17.64
C GLY A 129 9.17 12.67 17.53
N ASN A 130 8.69 11.42 17.50
CA ASN A 130 9.57 10.28 17.25
C ASN A 130 10.26 10.39 15.89
N GLN A 131 11.51 9.90 15.80
CA GLN A 131 12.31 9.91 14.57
C GLN A 131 12.29 8.56 13.84
N PHE A 132 11.66 7.53 14.43
CA PHE A 132 11.68 6.16 13.90
C PHE A 132 10.42 5.80 13.09
N TYR A 133 9.46 6.72 12.94
CA TYR A 133 8.17 6.43 12.29
C TYR A 133 8.31 5.79 10.91
N GLY A 134 9.20 6.29 10.06
CA GLY A 134 9.39 5.74 8.71
C GLY A 134 9.96 4.32 8.75
N LEU A 135 10.95 4.06 9.62
CA LEU A 135 11.50 2.71 9.80
C LEU A 135 10.46 1.74 10.37
N ALA A 136 9.68 2.16 11.36
CA ALA A 136 8.63 1.32 11.93
C ALA A 136 7.63 0.89 10.86
N ILE A 137 7.18 1.82 10.00
CA ILE A 137 6.25 1.56 8.91
C ILE A 137 6.89 0.63 7.86
N GLY A 138 8.09 0.96 7.38
CA GLY A 138 8.76 0.19 6.35
C GLY A 138 9.11 -1.23 6.82
N LEU A 139 9.63 -1.39 8.04
CA LEU A 139 9.96 -2.71 8.59
C LEU A 139 8.71 -3.56 8.87
N THR A 140 7.55 -2.94 9.10
CA THR A 140 6.27 -3.68 9.16
C THR A 140 5.95 -4.33 7.81
N VAL A 141 6.16 -3.60 6.70
CA VAL A 141 6.00 -4.16 5.36
C VAL A 141 7.03 -5.25 5.08
N THR A 142 8.30 -5.04 5.46
CA THR A 142 9.34 -6.08 5.37
C THR A 142 8.94 -7.36 6.09
N ALA A 143 8.51 -7.25 7.36
CA ALA A 143 8.08 -8.39 8.15
C ALA A 143 6.87 -9.11 7.53
N GLY A 144 5.88 -8.35 7.07
CA GLY A 144 4.72 -8.90 6.37
C GLY A 144 5.09 -9.63 5.08
N ALA A 145 5.95 -9.03 4.26
CA ALA A 145 6.38 -9.63 3.00
C ALA A 145 7.15 -10.96 3.22
N PHE A 146 8.01 -11.05 4.23
CA PHE A 146 8.65 -12.32 4.61
C PHE A 146 7.68 -13.34 5.20
N SER A 147 6.64 -12.88 5.90
CA SER A 147 5.72 -13.79 6.60
C SER A 147 4.66 -14.39 5.69
N VAL A 148 4.08 -13.59 4.78
CA VAL A 148 2.92 -13.98 3.99
C VAL A 148 3.06 -13.70 2.49
N GLY A 149 4.26 -13.32 2.02
CA GLY A 149 4.51 -13.08 0.60
C GLY A 149 4.20 -14.30 -0.27
N ASP A 150 4.56 -15.49 0.19
CA ASP A 150 4.25 -16.74 -0.51
C ASP A 150 2.77 -17.16 -0.40
N ILE A 151 2.00 -16.55 0.49
CA ILE A 151 0.57 -16.84 0.67
C ILE A 151 -0.28 -15.89 -0.18
N SER A 152 -0.10 -14.57 -0.02
CA SER A 152 -0.98 -13.57 -0.62
C SER A 152 -0.29 -12.61 -1.60
N GLY A 153 1.03 -12.64 -1.65
CA GLY A 153 1.82 -11.60 -2.30
C GLY A 153 2.18 -10.43 -1.37
N ALA A 154 1.61 -10.40 -0.15
CA ALA A 154 1.88 -9.39 0.88
C ALA A 154 1.70 -7.94 0.37
N VAL A 155 0.58 -7.67 -0.25
CA VAL A 155 0.34 -6.39 -0.93
C VAL A 155 -0.03 -5.29 0.05
N PHE A 156 -0.97 -5.52 0.95
CA PHE A 156 -1.43 -4.59 2.00
C PHE A 156 -1.78 -3.18 1.51
N ASN A 157 -1.85 -2.99 0.19
CA ASN A 157 -2.01 -1.70 -0.45
C ASN A 157 -2.74 -1.84 -1.79
N PRO A 158 -4.03 -1.45 -1.88
CA PRO A 158 -4.77 -1.53 -3.14
C PRO A 158 -4.15 -0.76 -4.30
N ALA A 159 -3.37 0.30 -4.06
CA ALA A 159 -2.69 1.00 -5.14
C ALA A 159 -1.59 0.14 -5.78
N VAL A 160 -0.94 -0.76 -5.03
CA VAL A 160 0.08 -1.66 -5.59
C VAL A 160 -0.53 -2.63 -6.58
N SER A 161 -1.74 -3.13 -6.33
CA SER A 161 -2.44 -4.04 -7.23
C SER A 161 -3.21 -3.34 -8.34
N PHE A 162 -3.56 -2.07 -8.19
CA PHE A 162 -4.41 -1.33 -9.12
C PHE A 162 -3.78 -1.16 -10.51
N GLY A 163 -2.55 -0.65 -10.56
CA GLY A 163 -1.86 -0.37 -11.83
C GLY A 163 -1.71 -1.63 -12.69
N PRO A 164 -1.14 -2.73 -12.15
CA PRO A 164 -1.06 -3.99 -12.88
C PRO A 164 -2.43 -4.52 -13.32
N SER A 165 -3.43 -4.48 -12.45
CA SER A 165 -4.79 -4.95 -12.77
C SER A 165 -5.45 -4.14 -13.87
N LEU A 166 -5.31 -2.81 -13.84
CA LEU A 166 -5.86 -1.94 -14.87
C LEU A 166 -5.21 -2.19 -16.23
N LEU A 167 -3.87 -2.27 -16.27
CA LEU A 167 -3.16 -2.50 -17.54
C LEU A 167 -3.41 -3.89 -18.11
N SER A 168 -3.47 -4.91 -17.27
CA SER A 168 -3.85 -6.26 -17.70
C SER A 168 -5.29 -6.31 -18.27
N PHE A 169 -6.19 -5.47 -17.78
CA PHE A 169 -7.54 -5.36 -18.32
C PHE A 169 -7.56 -4.64 -19.69
N ILE A 170 -6.74 -3.59 -19.85
CA ILE A 170 -6.68 -2.80 -21.11
C ILE A 170 -5.89 -3.53 -22.18
N ASP A 171 -4.73 -4.09 -21.84
CA ASP A 171 -3.86 -4.82 -22.74
C ASP A 171 -3.25 -6.05 -22.04
N PRO A 172 -3.89 -7.22 -22.13
CA PRO A 172 -3.43 -8.44 -21.49
C PRO A 172 -2.05 -8.92 -21.99
N GLN A 173 -1.58 -8.45 -23.17
CA GLN A 173 -0.29 -8.86 -23.71
C GLN A 173 0.88 -8.12 -23.06
N VAL A 174 0.61 -6.92 -22.52
CA VAL A 174 1.63 -6.04 -21.94
C VAL A 174 2.05 -6.48 -20.52
N VAL A 175 1.17 -7.13 -19.77
CA VAL A 175 1.41 -7.45 -18.34
C VAL A 175 1.62 -8.94 -18.09
N GLY A 176 1.67 -9.77 -19.16
CA GLY A 176 1.79 -11.23 -19.05
C GLY A 176 0.46 -11.90 -18.70
N SER A 177 0.19 -13.06 -19.29
CA SER A 177 -1.09 -13.76 -19.29
C SER A 177 -1.51 -14.40 -17.95
N ASN A 178 -0.74 -14.22 -16.89
CA ASN A 178 -0.95 -14.91 -15.62
C ASN A 178 -1.73 -14.10 -14.57
N ILE A 179 -2.18 -12.89 -14.91
CA ILE A 179 -3.00 -12.09 -14.02
C ILE A 179 -4.46 -12.21 -14.46
N SER A 180 -5.25 -12.96 -13.70
CA SER A 180 -6.70 -12.74 -13.65
C SER A 180 -6.93 -11.41 -12.92
N SER A 181 -6.92 -10.35 -13.65
CA SER A 181 -6.56 -9.02 -13.21
C SER A 181 -7.60 -8.31 -12.35
N SER A 182 -8.89 -8.51 -12.64
CA SER A 182 -9.96 -7.77 -11.96
C SER A 182 -10.24 -8.30 -10.56
N ASP A 183 -10.17 -9.61 -10.36
CA ASP A 183 -10.56 -10.24 -9.10
C ASP A 183 -9.55 -9.94 -7.99
N PHE A 184 -8.26 -9.94 -8.31
CA PHE A 184 -7.22 -9.65 -7.31
C PHE A 184 -7.26 -8.21 -6.79
N PHE A 185 -7.49 -7.22 -7.66
CA PHE A 185 -7.67 -5.85 -7.18
C PHE A 185 -8.84 -5.73 -6.21
N VAL A 186 -9.98 -6.35 -6.54
CA VAL A 186 -11.18 -6.36 -5.69
C VAL A 186 -10.89 -7.04 -4.34
N TYR A 187 -10.16 -8.17 -4.35
CA TYR A 187 -9.79 -8.88 -3.12
C TYR A 187 -8.85 -8.05 -2.25
N PHE A 188 -7.80 -7.42 -2.81
CA PHE A 188 -6.92 -6.53 -2.07
C PHE A 188 -7.64 -5.29 -1.54
N LEU A 189 -8.61 -4.77 -2.28
CA LEU A 189 -9.43 -3.65 -1.84
C LEU A 189 -10.30 -4.03 -0.64
N ILE A 190 -11.01 -5.17 -0.72
CA ILE A 190 -11.90 -5.64 0.35
C ILE A 190 -11.08 -5.96 1.63
N THR A 191 -10.03 -6.77 1.50
CA THR A 191 -9.18 -7.15 2.64
C THR A 191 -8.52 -5.94 3.27
N GLY A 192 -8.03 -5.02 2.45
CA GLY A 192 -7.44 -3.79 2.89
C GLY A 192 -8.40 -2.87 3.65
N ILE A 193 -9.64 -2.71 3.15
CA ILE A 193 -10.68 -1.96 3.85
C ILE A 193 -10.97 -2.60 5.21
N ILE A 194 -11.17 -3.92 5.27
CA ILE A 194 -11.45 -4.62 6.53
C ILE A 194 -10.30 -4.41 7.52
N GLY A 195 -9.05 -4.66 7.13
CA GLY A 195 -7.87 -4.48 7.97
C GLY A 195 -7.74 -3.05 8.49
N SER A 196 -7.94 -2.05 7.61
CA SER A 196 -7.88 -0.63 7.96
C SER A 196 -8.97 -0.20 8.95
N VAL A 197 -10.21 -0.65 8.74
CA VAL A 197 -11.33 -0.35 9.63
C VAL A 197 -11.11 -0.95 11.02
N LEU A 198 -10.70 -2.23 11.08
CA LEU A 198 -10.41 -2.91 12.34
C LEU A 198 -9.28 -2.21 13.12
N ALA A 199 -8.19 -1.83 12.43
CA ALA A 199 -7.07 -1.12 13.03
C ALA A 199 -7.50 0.26 13.58
N SER A 200 -8.29 1.00 12.80
CA SER A 200 -8.80 2.32 13.18
C SER A 200 -9.73 2.23 14.39
N PHE A 201 -10.58 1.21 14.43
CA PHE A 201 -11.51 1.00 15.54
C PHE A 201 -10.76 0.64 16.83
N LEU A 202 -9.80 -0.27 16.75
CA LEU A 202 -8.97 -0.64 17.89
C LEU A 202 -8.15 0.55 18.38
N TYR A 203 -7.57 1.32 17.48
CA TYR A 203 -6.81 2.53 17.83
C TYR A 203 -7.66 3.54 18.60
N LYS A 204 -8.87 3.83 18.11
CA LYS A 204 -9.81 4.73 18.81
C LYS A 204 -10.18 4.21 20.20
N LYS A 205 -10.39 2.90 20.33
CA LYS A 205 -10.76 2.28 21.61
C LYS A 205 -9.64 2.30 22.66
N VAL A 206 -8.39 2.19 22.21
CA VAL A 206 -7.22 2.07 23.11
C VAL A 206 -6.60 3.42 23.44
N PHE A 207 -6.61 4.39 22.50
CA PHE A 207 -5.82 5.63 22.61
C PHE A 207 -6.64 6.93 22.53
N LYS A 208 -7.93 6.88 22.24
CA LYS A 208 -8.86 8.02 22.27
C LYS A 208 -9.94 7.80 23.32
#